data_b74b784111ce47d18be26443a24f798e
#
_entry.id   b74b784111ce47d18be26443a24f798e
#
_cell.length_a   1.000
_cell.length_b   1.000
_cell.length_c   1.000
_cell.angle_alpha   90.00
_cell.angle_beta   90.00
_cell.angle_gamma   90.00
#
_symmetry.space_group_name_H-M   'P 1'
#
loop_
_entity.id
_entity.type
_entity.pdbx_description
1 polymer ?
#
loop_
_entity_poly.entity_id
_entity_poly.type
_entity_poly.pdbx_seq_one_letter_code
_entity_poly.pdbx_strand_id
1 'polypeptide(L)'
;MREFGWSGGTSAAPCTCFHLTMPSTHKKVIVRKMDRDSVSGYVSPAHYIQEGKLEVLNQAGIVIGIELSEIKGVYFVREFGDSEALARKTFTTRPRTEGLWVRLKFKDGEIVEGLMPNDLQLQSNEGYLINPPDMRSNTQRIFVPRTAIESLSVLAVIGGKTHRRRGADDQRQVPMFGE
;
A
#
# COMPACT_ATOMS: atom_id res chain seq x y z
N MET A 1 14.31 -41.30 -67.42
CA MET A 1 13.88 -41.50 -66.07
C MET A 1 14.95 -40.91 -65.16
N ARG A 2 14.73 -39.76 -64.61
CA ARG A 2 15.60 -39.11 -63.62
C ARG A 2 14.71 -38.56 -62.54
N GLU A 3 14.76 -39.13 -61.38
CA GLU A 3 14.04 -38.67 -60.18
C GLU A 3 14.80 -37.51 -59.54
N PHE A 4 14.14 -36.39 -59.38
CA PHE A 4 14.61 -35.26 -58.59
C PHE A 4 14.07 -35.34 -57.18
N GLY A 5 14.93 -35.72 -56.22
CA GLY A 5 14.64 -35.63 -54.82
C GLY A 5 14.80 -34.19 -54.31
N TRP A 6 13.71 -33.64 -53.78
CA TRP A 6 13.69 -32.35 -53.10
C TRP A 6 13.76 -32.55 -51.59
N SER A 7 14.92 -32.29 -51.02
CA SER A 7 15.11 -32.22 -49.57
C SER A 7 14.88 -30.78 -49.12
N GLY A 8 13.66 -30.50 -48.66
CA GLY A 8 13.32 -29.22 -48.03
C GLY A 8 13.63 -29.27 -46.54
N GLY A 9 14.77 -28.74 -46.13
CA GLY A 9 15.11 -28.51 -44.75
C GLY A 9 14.40 -27.25 -44.24
N THR A 10 13.34 -27.41 -43.47
CA THR A 10 12.68 -26.32 -42.73
C THR A 10 13.47 -26.06 -41.48
N SER A 11 14.34 -25.05 -41.54
CA SER A 11 14.97 -24.44 -40.37
C SER A 11 13.90 -23.65 -39.60
N ALA A 12 13.39 -24.22 -38.55
CA ALA A 12 12.55 -23.50 -37.58
C ALA A 12 13.44 -22.55 -36.78
N ALA A 13 13.34 -21.26 -37.07
CA ALA A 13 13.93 -20.23 -36.26
C ALA A 13 13.27 -20.23 -34.84
N PRO A 14 14.05 -20.13 -33.77
CA PRO A 14 13.44 -20.02 -32.44
C PRO A 14 12.70 -18.69 -32.33
N CYS A 15 11.40 -18.76 -32.12
CA CYS A 15 10.59 -17.61 -31.69
C CYS A 15 11.12 -17.10 -30.36
N THR A 16 11.96 -16.09 -30.40
CA THR A 16 12.34 -15.31 -29.23
C THR A 16 11.10 -14.53 -28.82
N CYS A 17 10.33 -15.08 -27.89
CA CYS A 17 9.28 -14.35 -27.20
C CYS A 17 9.95 -13.22 -26.43
N PHE A 18 10.03 -12.04 -27.02
CA PHE A 18 10.28 -10.80 -26.29
C PHE A 18 9.13 -10.63 -25.30
N HIS A 19 9.38 -11.03 -24.08
CA HIS A 19 8.54 -10.71 -22.94
C HIS A 19 8.66 -9.20 -22.71
N LEU A 20 7.86 -8.45 -23.44
CA LEU A 20 7.63 -7.02 -23.19
C LEU A 20 6.98 -6.94 -21.81
N THR A 21 7.79 -6.73 -20.80
CA THR A 21 7.32 -6.41 -19.45
C THR A 21 6.70 -5.02 -19.52
N MET A 22 5.44 -4.96 -19.92
CA MET A 22 4.64 -3.74 -19.76
C MET A 22 4.70 -3.36 -18.27
N PRO A 23 4.98 -2.10 -17.91
CA PRO A 23 4.92 -1.68 -16.53
C PRO A 23 3.49 -1.90 -16.03
N SER A 24 3.31 -2.97 -15.29
CA SER A 24 2.01 -3.32 -14.72
C SER A 24 1.59 -2.23 -13.74
N THR A 25 0.45 -1.58 -13.99
CA THR A 25 -0.17 -0.65 -13.03
C THR A 25 -0.65 -1.37 -11.77
N HIS A 26 -0.69 -2.70 -11.80
CA HIS A 26 -1.10 -3.55 -10.70
C HIS A 26 -0.04 -3.58 -9.59
N LYS A 27 -0.51 -3.57 -8.35
CA LYS A 27 0.34 -3.66 -7.15
C LYS A 27 0.28 -5.07 -6.59
N LYS A 28 1.45 -5.58 -6.16
CA LYS A 28 1.54 -6.85 -5.44
C LYS A 28 0.93 -6.70 -4.07
N VAL A 29 0.07 -7.62 -3.70
CA VAL A 29 -0.57 -7.65 -2.38
C VAL A 29 -0.54 -9.04 -1.77
N ILE A 30 -0.52 -9.04 -0.44
CA ILE A 30 -0.78 -10.21 0.38
C ILE A 30 -2.02 -9.89 1.21
N VAL A 31 -3.09 -10.61 0.97
CA VAL A 31 -4.35 -10.49 1.72
C VAL A 31 -4.31 -11.47 2.87
N ARG A 32 -4.39 -10.98 4.09
CA ARG A 32 -4.56 -11.83 5.28
C ARG A 32 -6.03 -11.88 5.65
N LYS A 33 -6.54 -13.08 5.77
CA LYS A 33 -7.88 -13.34 6.26
C LYS A 33 -7.92 -13.42 7.79
N MET A 34 -9.12 -13.33 8.36
CA MET A 34 -9.34 -13.50 9.81
C MET A 34 -8.99 -14.91 10.28
N ASP A 35 -9.12 -15.92 9.41
CA ASP A 35 -8.80 -17.33 9.65
C ASP A 35 -7.30 -17.64 9.60
N ARG A 36 -6.45 -16.61 9.51
CA ARG A 36 -5.00 -16.70 9.34
C ARG A 36 -4.53 -17.18 7.96
N ASP A 37 -5.44 -17.48 7.06
CA ASP A 37 -5.10 -17.76 5.67
C ASP A 37 -4.58 -16.51 4.97
N SER A 38 -3.69 -16.71 3.99
CA SER A 38 -3.14 -15.62 3.18
C SER A 38 -3.27 -15.93 1.69
N VAL A 39 -3.69 -14.93 0.94
CA VAL A 39 -3.80 -14.98 -0.53
C VAL A 39 -2.86 -13.95 -1.11
N SER A 40 -1.94 -14.39 -1.97
CA SER A 40 -1.02 -13.50 -2.68
C SER A 40 -1.51 -13.25 -4.09
N GLY A 41 -1.42 -12.00 -4.55
CA GLY A 41 -1.85 -11.64 -5.89
C GLY A 41 -1.59 -10.19 -6.23
N TYR A 42 -2.28 -9.72 -7.24
CA TYR A 42 -2.16 -8.37 -7.78
C TYR A 42 -3.50 -7.66 -7.69
N VAL A 43 -3.48 -6.38 -7.36
CA VAL A 43 -4.68 -5.52 -7.34
C VAL A 43 -4.46 -4.27 -8.18
N SER A 44 -5.54 -3.75 -8.77
CA SER A 44 -5.54 -2.44 -9.40
C SER A 44 -5.66 -1.37 -8.32
N PRO A 45 -4.71 -0.44 -8.16
CA PRO A 45 -4.75 0.54 -7.08
C PRO A 45 -5.95 1.50 -7.13
N ALA A 46 -6.58 1.64 -8.29
CA ALA A 46 -7.72 2.53 -8.48
C ALA A 46 -9.07 1.89 -8.09
N HIS A 47 -9.22 0.57 -8.31
CA HIS A 47 -10.52 -0.12 -8.21
C HIS A 47 -10.35 -1.53 -7.62
N TYR A 48 -9.69 -1.65 -6.47
CA TYR A 48 -9.48 -2.96 -5.84
C TYR A 48 -10.64 -3.40 -4.93
N ILE A 49 -11.52 -2.46 -4.59
CA ILE A 49 -12.72 -2.75 -3.81
C ILE A 49 -13.93 -2.38 -4.65
N GLN A 50 -14.84 -3.34 -4.84
CA GLN A 50 -16.11 -3.18 -5.53
C GLN A 50 -17.20 -3.87 -4.73
N GLU A 51 -18.28 -3.18 -4.45
CA GLU A 51 -19.46 -3.72 -3.76
C GLU A 51 -19.16 -4.49 -2.47
N GLY A 52 -18.17 -4.03 -1.67
CA GLY A 52 -17.78 -4.69 -0.44
C GLY A 52 -16.90 -5.93 -0.61
N LYS A 53 -16.39 -6.17 -1.82
CA LYS A 53 -15.46 -7.26 -2.15
C LYS A 53 -14.12 -6.71 -2.63
N LEU A 54 -13.07 -7.39 -2.24
CA LEU A 54 -11.72 -7.14 -2.74
C LEU A 54 -11.46 -8.04 -3.94
N GLU A 55 -11.18 -7.46 -5.09
CA GLU A 55 -10.78 -8.18 -6.29
C GLU A 55 -9.26 -8.35 -6.35
N VAL A 56 -8.81 -9.60 -6.34
CA VAL A 56 -7.40 -9.97 -6.40
C VAL A 56 -7.16 -10.87 -7.61
N LEU A 57 -6.25 -10.46 -8.47
CA LEU A 57 -5.74 -11.31 -9.52
C LEU A 57 -4.66 -12.21 -8.92
N ASN A 58 -4.89 -13.51 -8.85
CA ASN A 58 -3.91 -14.44 -8.32
C ASN A 58 -2.74 -14.67 -9.30
N GLN A 59 -1.71 -15.38 -8.87
CA GLN A 59 -0.55 -15.68 -9.72
C GLN A 59 -0.88 -16.60 -10.92
N ALA A 60 -2.01 -17.30 -10.87
CA ALA A 60 -2.52 -18.14 -11.97
C ALA A 60 -3.33 -17.34 -13.01
N GLY A 61 -3.51 -16.03 -12.83
CA GLY A 61 -4.27 -15.17 -13.75
C GLY A 61 -5.79 -15.22 -13.54
N ILE A 62 -6.25 -15.73 -12.40
CA ILE A 62 -7.68 -15.82 -12.06
C ILE A 62 -8.03 -14.69 -11.11
N VAL A 63 -9.12 -13.98 -11.36
CA VAL A 63 -9.65 -12.96 -10.45
C VAL A 63 -10.47 -13.65 -9.35
N ILE A 64 -10.11 -13.37 -8.10
CA ILE A 64 -10.77 -13.87 -6.91
C ILE A 64 -11.39 -12.69 -6.17
N GLY A 65 -12.70 -12.73 -5.93
CA GLY A 65 -13.41 -11.80 -5.06
C GLY A 65 -13.41 -12.28 -3.62
N ILE A 66 -12.90 -11.50 -2.68
CA ILE A 66 -12.86 -11.82 -1.25
C ILE A 66 -13.72 -10.79 -0.51
N GLU A 67 -14.65 -11.26 0.32
CA GLU A 67 -15.51 -10.38 1.14
C GLU A 67 -14.66 -9.58 2.13
N LEU A 68 -14.89 -8.26 2.25
CA LEU A 68 -14.18 -7.41 3.21
C LEU A 68 -14.37 -7.84 4.67
N SER A 69 -15.45 -8.53 4.98
CA SER A 69 -15.73 -9.11 6.31
C SER A 69 -14.77 -10.22 6.70
N GLU A 70 -14.23 -10.96 5.73
CA GLU A 70 -13.27 -12.03 5.94
C GLU A 70 -11.82 -11.53 6.02
N ILE A 71 -11.58 -10.31 5.56
CA ILE A 71 -10.24 -9.75 5.43
C ILE A 71 -9.83 -9.07 6.72
N LYS A 72 -8.69 -9.47 7.27
CA LYS A 72 -8.01 -8.78 8.36
C LYS A 72 -7.23 -7.56 7.86
N GLY A 73 -6.51 -7.73 6.75
CA GLY A 73 -5.75 -6.65 6.14
C GLY A 73 -5.15 -7.01 4.79
N VAL A 74 -4.98 -5.99 3.96
CA VAL A 74 -4.36 -6.10 2.63
C VAL A 74 -3.01 -5.38 2.68
N TYR A 75 -1.94 -6.14 2.52
CA TYR A 75 -0.56 -5.66 2.60
C TYR A 75 -0.02 -5.43 1.20
N PHE A 76 0.25 -4.19 0.85
CA PHE A 76 0.91 -3.82 -0.39
C PHE A 76 2.40 -4.07 -0.25
N VAL A 77 2.93 -5.04 -1.00
CA VAL A 77 4.30 -5.52 -0.86
C VAL A 77 5.14 -5.24 -2.11
N ARG A 78 6.45 -5.18 -1.92
CA ARG A 78 7.40 -5.05 -3.04
C ARG A 78 7.58 -6.39 -3.74
N GLU A 79 7.69 -7.47 -2.96
CA GLU A 79 7.92 -8.82 -3.45
C GLU A 79 7.04 -9.82 -2.71
N PHE A 80 6.67 -10.90 -3.41
CA PHE A 80 6.06 -12.05 -2.78
C PHE A 80 7.18 -12.84 -2.10
N GLY A 81 7.23 -12.78 -0.80
CA GLY A 81 8.22 -13.48 0.01
C GLY A 81 7.62 -13.89 1.35
N ASP A 82 8.47 -14.38 2.24
CA ASP A 82 8.06 -14.89 3.53
C ASP A 82 7.14 -13.95 4.29
N SER A 83 6.13 -14.56 4.86
CA SER A 83 4.88 -13.99 5.34
C SER A 83 4.97 -13.15 6.62
N GLU A 84 6.13 -12.75 7.08
CA GLU A 84 6.23 -11.69 8.09
C GLU A 84 5.99 -10.33 7.42
N ALA A 85 4.74 -10.14 6.99
CA ALA A 85 4.34 -8.93 6.30
C ALA A 85 4.60 -7.66 7.12
N LEU A 86 4.81 -7.77 8.42
CA LEU A 86 5.18 -6.69 9.33
C LEU A 86 6.30 -7.12 10.26
N ALA A 87 7.52 -6.73 9.94
CA ALA A 87 8.66 -6.89 10.84
C ALA A 87 8.46 -6.11 12.16
N ARG A 88 7.77 -4.96 12.10
CA ARG A 88 7.42 -4.15 13.26
C ARG A 88 5.96 -3.72 13.22
N LYS A 89 5.25 -3.95 14.32
CA LYS A 89 3.83 -3.59 14.48
C LYS A 89 3.64 -2.23 15.13
N THR A 90 4.65 -1.73 15.84
CA THR A 90 4.59 -0.47 16.61
C THR A 90 5.81 0.39 16.36
N PHE A 91 5.67 1.70 16.53
CA PHE A 91 6.80 2.63 16.46
C PHE A 91 7.62 2.58 17.76
N THR A 92 8.94 2.50 17.64
CA THR A 92 9.86 2.61 18.78
C THR A 92 10.13 4.05 19.17
N THR A 93 9.99 4.98 18.22
CA THR A 93 10.18 6.40 18.40
C THR A 93 9.09 7.16 17.68
N ARG A 94 8.86 8.42 18.09
CA ARG A 94 7.87 9.28 17.41
C ARG A 94 8.20 9.40 15.91
N PRO A 95 7.24 9.12 15.02
CA PRO A 95 7.45 9.27 13.58
C PRO A 95 7.71 10.73 13.21
N ARG A 96 8.54 10.92 12.17
CA ARG A 96 8.89 12.26 11.66
C ARG A 96 8.11 12.62 10.41
N THR A 97 7.47 11.63 9.78
CA THR A 97 6.66 11.81 8.57
C THR A 97 5.33 12.44 8.96
N GLU A 98 4.87 13.38 8.17
CA GLU A 98 3.59 14.06 8.34
C GLU A 98 2.42 13.07 8.24
N GLY A 99 1.40 13.27 9.09
CA GLY A 99 0.19 12.46 9.11
C GLY A 99 -0.37 12.28 10.51
N LEU A 100 -1.38 11.43 10.61
CA LEU A 100 -1.98 10.99 11.85
C LEU A 100 -1.27 9.71 12.32
N TRP A 101 -0.64 9.76 13.47
CA TRP A 101 -0.13 8.56 14.12
C TRP A 101 -1.29 7.85 14.82
N VAL A 102 -1.64 6.69 14.30
CA VAL A 102 -2.80 5.92 14.75
C VAL A 102 -2.38 4.56 15.31
N ARG A 103 -3.16 4.08 16.27
CA ARG A 103 -3.10 2.73 16.79
C ARG A 103 -4.42 2.03 16.47
N LEU A 104 -4.32 0.91 15.80
CA LEU A 104 -5.43 0.05 15.44
C LEU A 104 -5.41 -1.18 16.34
N LYS A 105 -6.52 -1.48 16.99
CA LYS A 105 -6.76 -2.73 17.67
C LYS A 105 -7.72 -3.55 16.84
N PHE A 106 -7.30 -4.71 16.42
CA PHE A 106 -8.10 -5.66 15.67
C PHE A 106 -9.02 -6.46 16.60
N LYS A 107 -10.07 -7.04 16.06
CA LYS A 107 -11.02 -7.90 16.80
C LYS A 107 -10.38 -9.15 17.40
N ASP A 108 -9.27 -9.61 16.84
CA ASP A 108 -8.47 -10.72 17.39
C ASP A 108 -7.48 -10.29 18.49
N GLY A 109 -7.53 -9.00 18.91
CA GLY A 109 -6.68 -8.44 19.95
C GLY A 109 -5.31 -7.97 19.48
N GLU A 110 -4.95 -8.17 18.21
CA GLU A 110 -3.68 -7.67 17.66
C GLU A 110 -3.69 -6.13 17.61
N ILE A 111 -2.54 -5.54 17.95
CA ILE A 111 -2.35 -4.09 17.89
C ILE A 111 -1.31 -3.76 16.83
N VAL A 112 -1.67 -2.84 15.94
CA VAL A 112 -0.79 -2.31 14.90
C VAL A 112 -0.83 -0.79 14.95
N GLU A 113 0.34 -0.17 14.88
CA GLU A 113 0.48 1.27 14.71
C GLU A 113 0.85 1.60 13.28
N GLY A 114 0.43 2.77 12.84
CA GLY A 114 0.76 3.26 11.51
C GLY A 114 0.58 4.76 11.39
N LEU A 115 1.01 5.28 10.26
CA LEU A 115 0.75 6.66 9.87
C LEU A 115 -0.33 6.69 8.81
N MET A 116 -1.37 7.45 9.07
CA MET A 116 -2.48 7.69 8.15
C MET A 116 -2.37 9.09 7.55
N PRO A 117 -2.72 9.31 6.29
CA PRO A 117 -2.81 10.66 5.74
C PRO A 117 -3.75 11.52 6.57
N ASN A 118 -3.38 12.77 6.82
CA ASN A 118 -4.26 13.75 7.47
C ASN A 118 -5.21 14.39 6.43
N ASP A 119 -5.88 13.55 5.66
CA ASP A 119 -6.83 13.95 4.65
C ASP A 119 -8.04 13.01 4.71
N LEU A 120 -9.17 13.57 5.09
CA LEU A 120 -10.41 12.82 5.23
C LEU A 120 -10.96 12.32 3.89
N GLN A 121 -10.61 12.97 2.78
CA GLN A 121 -11.04 12.55 1.44
C GLN A 121 -10.35 11.26 0.99
N LEU A 122 -9.15 10.98 1.52
CA LEU A 122 -8.42 9.75 1.23
C LEU A 122 -8.88 8.56 2.09
N GLN A 123 -9.81 8.81 3.02
CA GLN A 123 -10.36 7.75 3.85
C GLN A 123 -11.61 7.19 3.18
N SER A 124 -11.54 5.93 2.75
CA SER A 124 -12.72 5.25 2.22
C SER A 124 -13.68 4.87 3.35
N ASN A 125 -14.97 4.76 3.02
CA ASN A 125 -15.97 4.25 3.95
C ASN A 125 -15.71 2.78 4.34
N GLU A 126 -14.96 2.05 3.55
CA GLU A 126 -14.72 0.61 3.66
C GLU A 126 -13.54 0.26 4.56
N GLY A 127 -12.58 1.17 4.73
CA GLY A 127 -11.40 0.92 5.56
C GLY A 127 -10.41 2.06 5.62
N TYR A 128 -9.27 1.78 6.23
CA TYR A 128 -8.19 2.74 6.44
C TYR A 128 -6.91 2.29 5.77
N LEU A 129 -6.27 3.20 5.06
CA LEU A 129 -4.95 3.00 4.48
C LEU A 129 -3.89 3.58 5.40
N ILE A 130 -2.99 2.74 5.90
CA ILE A 130 -1.92 3.14 6.81
C ILE A 130 -0.54 2.80 6.25
N ASN A 131 0.45 3.59 6.60
CA ASN A 131 1.84 3.30 6.36
C ASN A 131 2.44 2.63 7.60
N PRO A 132 3.10 1.47 7.48
CA PRO A 132 3.67 0.75 8.62
C PRO A 132 4.84 1.51 9.25
N PRO A 133 5.24 1.17 10.48
CA PRO A 133 6.37 1.79 11.19
C PRO A 133 7.70 1.65 10.46
N ASP A 134 7.90 0.54 9.77
CA ASP A 134 9.12 0.28 9.00
C ASP A 134 8.85 0.38 7.50
N MET A 135 9.14 1.55 6.93
CA MET A 135 9.01 1.81 5.50
C MET A 135 10.08 1.10 4.65
N ARG A 136 11.13 0.52 5.26
CA ARG A 136 12.17 -0.26 4.57
C ARG A 136 11.80 -1.72 4.46
N SER A 137 10.80 -2.17 5.20
CA SER A 137 10.27 -3.53 5.12
C SER A 137 9.67 -3.81 3.73
N ASN A 138 9.35 -5.05 3.48
CA ASN A 138 8.67 -5.47 2.26
C ASN A 138 7.30 -4.79 2.10
N THR A 139 6.62 -4.49 3.20
CA THR A 139 5.29 -3.86 3.21
C THR A 139 5.40 -2.34 3.09
N GLN A 140 4.80 -1.79 2.05
CA GLN A 140 4.78 -0.35 1.80
C GLN A 140 3.57 0.33 2.45
N ARG A 141 2.40 -0.28 2.34
CA ARG A 141 1.11 0.20 2.85
C ARG A 141 0.26 -0.97 3.31
N ILE A 142 -0.69 -0.68 4.17
CA ILE A 142 -1.64 -1.66 4.67
C ILE A 142 -3.04 -1.04 4.55
N PHE A 143 -3.93 -1.71 3.85
CA PHE A 143 -5.34 -1.40 3.90
C PHE A 143 -6.00 -2.29 4.95
N VAL A 144 -6.71 -1.69 5.89
CA VAL A 144 -7.40 -2.37 6.98
C VAL A 144 -8.89 -2.09 6.86
N PRO A 145 -9.72 -3.11 6.56
CA PRO A 145 -11.16 -2.95 6.53
C PRO A 145 -11.72 -2.55 7.89
N ARG A 146 -12.75 -1.69 7.91
CA ARG A 146 -13.43 -1.28 9.16
C ARG A 146 -14.01 -2.48 9.90
N THR A 147 -14.44 -3.49 9.18
CA THR A 147 -15.01 -4.73 9.71
C THR A 147 -14.04 -5.52 10.58
N ALA A 148 -12.73 -5.40 10.33
CA ALA A 148 -11.68 -6.09 11.09
C ALA A 148 -11.24 -5.35 12.37
N ILE A 149 -11.62 -4.08 12.51
CA ILE A 149 -11.15 -3.19 13.58
C ILE A 149 -12.12 -3.23 14.75
N GLU A 150 -11.58 -3.38 15.96
CA GLU A 150 -12.31 -3.18 17.22
C GLU A 150 -12.28 -1.70 17.63
N SER A 151 -11.08 -1.09 17.61
CA SER A 151 -10.92 0.33 17.93
C SER A 151 -9.78 0.98 17.15
N LEU A 152 -9.94 2.26 16.85
CA LEU A 152 -8.92 3.13 16.27
C LEU A 152 -8.69 4.31 17.19
N SER A 153 -7.44 4.53 17.59
CA SER A 153 -7.03 5.65 18.43
C SER A 153 -5.98 6.49 17.72
N VAL A 154 -6.18 7.81 17.72
CA VAL A 154 -5.17 8.76 17.23
C VAL A 154 -4.24 9.09 18.39
N LEU A 155 -2.98 8.70 18.28
CA LEU A 155 -1.96 8.94 19.31
C LEU A 155 -1.39 10.35 19.19
N ALA A 156 -1.16 10.83 17.98
CA ALA A 156 -0.68 12.18 17.74
C ALA A 156 -0.96 12.62 16.29
N VAL A 157 -1.04 13.92 16.10
CA VAL A 157 -0.98 14.56 14.78
C VAL A 157 0.46 15.01 14.54
N ILE A 158 1.06 14.48 13.49
CA ILE A 158 2.40 14.86 13.08
C ILE A 158 2.22 15.90 11.97
N GLY A 159 2.43 17.17 12.32
CA GLY A 159 2.39 18.28 11.35
C GLY A 159 3.62 18.27 10.46
N GLY A 160 3.46 18.66 9.20
CA GLY A 160 4.57 19.07 8.35
C GLY A 160 5.33 20.23 8.98
N LYS A 161 6.53 20.50 8.49
CA LYS A 161 7.30 21.67 8.92
C LYS A 161 6.38 22.89 8.81
N THR A 162 5.92 23.39 9.95
CA THR A 162 5.28 24.70 9.97
C THR A 162 6.27 25.63 9.28
N HIS A 163 5.90 26.19 8.14
CA HIS A 163 6.56 27.37 7.64
C HIS A 163 6.50 28.34 8.82
N ARG A 164 7.61 28.42 9.55
CA ARG A 164 7.81 29.47 10.52
C ARG A 164 7.61 30.73 9.68
N ARG A 165 6.43 31.33 9.78
CA ARG A 165 6.22 32.67 9.27
C ARG A 165 7.41 33.42 9.83
N ARG A 166 8.38 33.74 8.99
CA ARG A 166 9.36 34.80 9.31
C ARG A 166 8.46 35.95 9.66
N GLY A 167 8.39 36.22 10.95
CA GLY A 167 7.67 37.38 11.45
C GLY A 167 8.17 38.55 10.64
N ALA A 168 7.26 39.21 9.99
CA ALA A 168 7.46 40.53 9.48
C ALA A 168 7.55 41.46 10.70
N ASP A 169 8.59 41.26 11.52
CA ASP A 169 8.98 42.11 12.62
C ASP A 169 10.35 42.71 12.26
N ASP A 170 10.35 43.44 11.21
CA ASP A 170 11.32 44.54 11.03
C ASP A 170 10.53 45.78 10.56
N GLN A 171 9.46 46.10 11.26
CA GLN A 171 8.99 47.45 11.34
C GLN A 171 9.96 48.17 12.27
N ARG A 172 11.05 48.69 11.68
CA ARG A 172 11.81 49.81 12.25
C ARG A 172 10.79 50.90 12.56
N GLN A 173 10.41 51.00 13.81
CA GLN A 173 9.75 52.18 14.31
C GLN A 173 10.69 53.34 14.08
N VAL A 174 10.38 54.15 13.07
CA VAL A 174 11.03 55.45 12.89
C VAL A 174 10.49 56.33 14.01
N PRO A 175 11.35 56.89 14.88
CA PRO A 175 10.88 57.82 15.91
C PRO A 175 10.24 59.02 15.26
N MET A 176 9.01 59.30 15.60
CA MET A 176 8.17 60.37 15.02
C MET A 176 8.44 61.74 15.61
N PHE A 177 9.43 61.86 16.51
CA PHE A 177 9.80 63.16 17.11
C PHE A 177 11.32 63.32 17.03
N GLY A 178 11.76 64.12 16.10
CA GLY A 178 13.06 64.75 16.07
C GLY A 178 12.89 66.23 16.43
N GLU A 179 13.54 66.66 17.52
CA GLU A 179 13.73 68.06 17.80
C GLU A 179 14.61 68.72 16.73
#